data_50f4421dcf4488e557986efb8a307ebf
#
_entry.id   50f4421dcf4488e557986efb8a307ebf
#
_cell.length_a   1.000
_cell.length_b   1.000
_cell.length_c   1.000
_cell.angle_alpha   90.00
_cell.angle_beta   90.00
_cell.angle_gamma   90.00
#
_symmetry.space_group_name_H-M   'P 1'
#
loop_
_entity.id
_entity.type
_entity.pdbx_description
1 polymer ?
#
loop_
_entity_poly.entity_id
_entity_poly.type
_entity_poly.pdbx_seq_one_letter_code
_entity_poly.pdbx_strand_id
1 'polypeptide(L)'
;MRERLGVTGIGVVAPNGTTTEEYWAATLAGRSGIGPITRFDPASYPARLAGEVRGFTARELLPSRITTQTDHWTHMGLVAADRALADAGVRPADLPEYEMTVVTASSSGGTEFGQKEMTGLWGKGPDHVGAYQSIAWFYAASTGQISIRNGMRGPCAAIATEQAGGLDAVGQARRMLRSGARLALVGGTDASLCPYGLVAQLSNGGLSTLADASRAYVPFDEKACGYVPGEGGAMFTVERIDGGREPGGPIYGYIAGYAATFDPPPERERPPTLTRAITLALEDAGLRPDEIDVVFADAMGLPHADRAEAEALNAIFGPHKVPVTAPKTMTGRLYAGGAALDVATALLSMRDGVIPPTVGTTDPVRSLGLDLVLGRPRERTLRTALVVARGFGGFNAALVLTK
;
A
#
# COMPACT_ATOMS: atom_id res chain seq x y z
N MET A 1 -21.38 2.81 -22.68
CA MET A 1 -21.22 2.81 -21.22
C MET A 1 -19.73 2.72 -20.89
N ARG A 2 -19.21 3.49 -19.95
CA ARG A 2 -17.83 3.29 -19.47
C ARG A 2 -17.74 1.91 -18.80
N GLU A 3 -16.74 1.11 -19.16
CA GLU A 3 -16.48 -0.18 -18.50
C GLU A 3 -16.28 0.06 -16.99
N ARG A 4 -16.97 -0.72 -16.16
CA ARG A 4 -16.85 -0.67 -14.71
C ARG A 4 -15.85 -1.74 -14.26
N LEU A 5 -14.79 -1.32 -13.58
CA LEU A 5 -13.76 -2.21 -13.04
C LEU A 5 -14.02 -2.37 -11.55
N GLY A 6 -14.59 -3.51 -11.17
CA GLY A 6 -14.99 -3.80 -9.80
C GLY A 6 -13.89 -4.52 -9.04
N VAL A 7 -13.65 -4.10 -7.80
CA VAL A 7 -12.84 -4.87 -6.85
C VAL A 7 -13.74 -5.91 -6.19
N THR A 8 -13.48 -7.18 -6.48
CA THR A 8 -14.31 -8.31 -6.06
C THR A 8 -13.69 -9.14 -4.94
N GLY A 9 -12.42 -8.95 -4.65
CA GLY A 9 -11.74 -9.62 -3.55
C GLY A 9 -10.60 -8.81 -2.97
N ILE A 10 -10.42 -8.93 -1.66
CA ILE A 10 -9.39 -8.25 -0.87
C ILE A 10 -8.63 -9.26 -0.02
N GLY A 11 -7.30 -9.26 -0.12
CA GLY A 11 -6.43 -10.01 0.77
C GLY A 11 -5.42 -9.09 1.42
N VAL A 12 -5.37 -9.10 2.75
CA VAL A 12 -4.49 -8.24 3.56
C VAL A 12 -3.50 -9.09 4.35
N VAL A 13 -2.28 -8.57 4.48
CA VAL A 13 -1.27 -8.98 5.45
C VAL A 13 -0.64 -7.71 6.00
N ALA A 14 -0.91 -7.37 7.26
CA ALA A 14 -0.49 -6.10 7.87
C ALA A 14 -0.07 -6.27 9.34
N PRO A 15 0.68 -5.30 9.91
CA PRO A 15 1.20 -5.39 11.28
C PRO A 15 0.14 -5.53 12.36
N ASN A 16 -1.05 -4.99 12.17
CA ASN A 16 -2.17 -5.04 13.12
C ASN A 16 -3.23 -6.09 12.76
N GLY A 17 -2.96 -6.96 11.78
CA GLY A 17 -3.82 -8.09 11.43
C GLY A 17 -3.30 -8.84 10.23
N THR A 18 -3.20 -10.16 10.34
CA THR A 18 -2.69 -11.02 9.26
C THR A 18 -3.75 -11.41 8.25
N THR A 19 -5.04 -11.19 8.54
CA THR A 19 -6.18 -11.36 7.62
C THR A 19 -6.92 -10.04 7.42
N THR A 20 -7.77 -9.96 6.41
CA THR A 20 -8.58 -8.76 6.12
C THR A 20 -9.48 -8.40 7.31
N GLU A 21 -10.10 -9.39 7.94
CA GLU A 21 -11.01 -9.24 9.08
C GLU A 21 -10.26 -8.78 10.34
N GLU A 22 -9.12 -9.41 10.66
CA GLU A 22 -8.28 -9.02 11.80
C GLU A 22 -7.77 -7.59 11.65
N TYR A 23 -7.24 -7.28 10.45
CA TYR A 23 -6.77 -5.95 10.11
C TYR A 23 -7.85 -4.91 10.29
N TRP A 24 -9.04 -5.16 9.72
CA TRP A 24 -10.13 -4.20 9.76
C TRP A 24 -10.67 -3.97 11.17
N ALA A 25 -10.87 -5.05 11.92
CA ALA A 25 -11.29 -4.97 13.32
C ALA A 25 -10.27 -4.22 14.20
N ALA A 26 -8.97 -4.47 14.00
CA ALA A 26 -7.91 -3.78 14.72
C ALA A 26 -7.86 -2.28 14.35
N THR A 27 -8.01 -1.96 13.05
CA THR A 27 -7.99 -0.59 12.52
C THR A 27 -9.15 0.23 13.06
N LEU A 28 -10.37 -0.30 13.09
CA LEU A 28 -11.52 0.38 13.70
C LEU A 28 -11.36 0.55 15.21
N ALA A 29 -10.75 -0.41 15.89
CA ALA A 29 -10.47 -0.31 17.31
C ALA A 29 -9.28 0.60 17.67
N GLY A 30 -8.61 1.21 16.69
CA GLY A 30 -7.43 2.05 16.91
C GLY A 30 -6.21 1.27 17.42
N ARG A 31 -6.15 -0.06 17.20
CA ARG A 31 -5.05 -0.90 17.69
C ARG A 31 -3.86 -0.83 16.74
N SER A 32 -2.72 -0.36 17.27
CA SER A 32 -1.46 -0.25 16.54
C SER A 32 -0.69 -1.58 16.53
N GLY A 33 -0.10 -1.91 15.38
CA GLY A 33 0.90 -2.98 15.21
C GLY A 33 2.33 -2.47 15.29
N ILE A 34 2.55 -1.16 15.56
CA ILE A 34 3.87 -0.59 15.72
C ILE A 34 4.44 -0.98 17.09
N GLY A 35 5.68 -1.43 17.09
CA GLY A 35 6.41 -1.79 18.30
C GLY A 35 7.91 -1.92 18.05
N PRO A 36 8.69 -2.31 19.07
CA PRO A 36 10.12 -2.56 18.90
C PRO A 36 10.41 -3.60 17.82
N ILE A 37 11.44 -3.35 17.01
CA ILE A 37 11.93 -4.32 16.02
C ILE A 37 12.40 -5.59 16.74
N THR A 38 11.94 -6.75 16.27
CA THR A 38 12.29 -8.06 16.86
C THR A 38 13.02 -8.99 15.88
N ARG A 39 13.02 -8.68 14.60
CA ARG A 39 13.65 -9.50 13.55
C ARG A 39 15.19 -9.49 13.61
N PHE A 40 15.77 -8.47 14.21
CA PHE A 40 17.20 -8.32 14.50
C PHE A 40 17.39 -7.39 15.71
N ASP A 41 18.60 -7.35 16.28
CA ASP A 41 18.90 -6.41 17.38
C ASP A 41 18.99 -4.98 16.87
N PRO A 42 18.03 -4.08 17.21
CA PRO A 42 18.03 -2.70 16.76
C PRO A 42 18.83 -1.76 17.69
N ALA A 43 19.52 -2.24 18.72
CA ALA A 43 20.11 -1.41 19.77
C ALA A 43 21.13 -0.39 19.24
N SER A 44 21.86 -0.73 18.17
CA SER A 44 22.85 0.14 17.53
C SER A 44 22.27 1.12 16.52
N TYR A 45 20.97 1.06 16.22
CA TYR A 45 20.32 1.94 15.23
C TYR A 45 19.56 3.07 15.91
N PRO A 46 19.47 4.27 15.30
CA PRO A 46 18.69 5.38 15.85
C PRO A 46 17.17 5.12 15.79
N ALA A 47 16.66 4.47 14.74
CA ALA A 47 15.27 4.03 14.63
C ALA A 47 15.15 2.58 15.12
N ARG A 48 14.26 2.33 16.08
CA ARG A 48 14.12 1.04 16.77
C ARG A 48 12.70 0.47 16.75
N LEU A 49 11.76 1.21 16.16
CA LEU A 49 10.37 0.81 16.03
C LEU A 49 10.05 0.45 14.59
N ALA A 50 9.16 -0.51 14.42
CA ALA A 50 8.59 -0.88 13.13
C ALA A 50 7.17 -1.44 13.27
N GLY A 51 6.41 -1.40 12.18
CA GLY A 51 5.23 -2.21 12.00
C GLY A 51 5.63 -3.59 11.46
N GLU A 52 5.91 -4.55 12.33
CA GLU A 52 6.21 -5.94 11.96
C GLU A 52 4.92 -6.77 11.86
N VAL A 53 4.82 -7.62 10.84
CA VAL A 53 3.72 -8.59 10.73
C VAL A 53 4.01 -9.78 11.64
N ARG A 54 3.53 -9.67 12.87
CA ARG A 54 3.72 -10.70 13.90
C ARG A 54 2.75 -11.86 13.70
N GLY A 55 3.20 -13.09 13.97
CA GLY A 55 2.37 -14.29 13.83
C GLY A 55 2.19 -14.76 12.37
N PHE A 56 2.89 -14.18 11.41
CA PHE A 56 2.90 -14.64 10.03
C PHE A 56 4.00 -15.69 9.82
N THR A 57 3.59 -16.95 9.65
CA THR A 57 4.48 -18.07 9.41
C THR A 57 4.31 -18.59 7.99
N ALA A 58 5.13 -18.10 7.05
CA ALA A 58 5.00 -18.44 5.63
C ALA A 58 5.02 -19.96 5.36
N ARG A 59 5.80 -20.73 6.12
CA ARG A 59 5.93 -22.19 5.95
C ARG A 59 4.66 -22.98 6.27
N GLU A 60 3.75 -22.41 7.04
CA GLU A 60 2.44 -23.00 7.31
C GLU A 60 1.42 -22.70 6.23
N LEU A 61 1.64 -21.63 5.43
CA LEU A 61 0.70 -21.11 4.47
C LEU A 61 1.10 -21.38 3.00
N LEU A 62 2.40 -21.62 2.77
CA LEU A 62 2.97 -21.76 1.43
C LEU A 62 3.82 -23.05 1.35
N PRO A 63 3.90 -23.67 0.14
CA PRO A 63 4.80 -24.82 -0.08
C PRO A 63 6.25 -24.46 0.25
N SER A 64 6.99 -25.41 0.86
CA SER A 64 8.39 -25.22 1.26
C SER A 64 9.30 -24.83 0.10
N ARG A 65 9.04 -25.31 -1.11
CA ARG A 65 9.78 -24.88 -2.31
C ARG A 65 9.69 -23.38 -2.53
N ILE A 66 8.51 -22.78 -2.37
CA ILE A 66 8.29 -21.34 -2.56
C ILE A 66 9.02 -20.55 -1.47
N THR A 67 8.87 -20.96 -0.19
CA THR A 67 9.50 -20.24 0.92
C THR A 67 11.04 -20.34 0.92
N THR A 68 11.61 -21.30 0.22
CA THR A 68 13.07 -21.42 0.04
C THR A 68 13.60 -20.55 -1.09
N GLN A 69 12.79 -20.32 -2.13
CA GLN A 69 13.19 -19.65 -3.36
C GLN A 69 12.88 -18.16 -3.38
N THR A 70 12.12 -17.64 -2.41
CA THR A 70 11.63 -16.26 -2.41
C THR A 70 11.87 -15.59 -1.06
N ASP A 71 11.82 -14.27 -1.06
CA ASP A 71 11.96 -13.43 0.12
C ASP A 71 10.63 -13.29 0.88
N HIS A 72 10.70 -12.84 2.12
CA HIS A 72 9.57 -12.64 3.03
C HIS A 72 8.46 -11.75 2.44
N TRP A 73 8.81 -10.66 1.75
CA TRP A 73 7.82 -9.79 1.10
C TRP A 73 7.00 -10.52 0.03
N THR A 74 7.63 -11.43 -0.73
CA THR A 74 6.95 -12.27 -1.72
C THR A 74 6.00 -13.25 -1.03
N HIS A 75 6.38 -13.80 0.14
CA HIS A 75 5.49 -14.69 0.91
C HIS A 75 4.20 -13.99 1.30
N MET A 76 4.30 -12.75 1.83
CA MET A 76 3.12 -11.95 2.18
C MET A 76 2.27 -11.65 0.95
N GLY A 77 2.90 -11.29 -0.18
CA GLY A 77 2.20 -11.04 -1.45
C GLY A 77 1.44 -12.25 -1.96
N LEU A 78 2.05 -13.45 -1.91
CA LEU A 78 1.40 -14.71 -2.31
C LEU A 78 0.20 -15.05 -1.43
N VAL A 79 0.36 -14.93 -0.11
CA VAL A 79 -0.74 -15.21 0.84
C VAL A 79 -1.88 -14.20 0.67
N ALA A 80 -1.57 -12.91 0.50
CA ALA A 80 -2.57 -11.89 0.22
C ALA A 80 -3.29 -12.16 -1.12
N ALA A 81 -2.56 -12.60 -2.15
CA ALA A 81 -3.12 -12.95 -3.45
C ALA A 81 -4.08 -14.15 -3.37
N ASP A 82 -3.68 -15.23 -2.69
CA ASP A 82 -4.54 -16.41 -2.48
C ASP A 82 -5.83 -16.01 -1.75
N ARG A 83 -5.74 -15.13 -0.75
CA ARG A 83 -6.92 -14.63 -0.01
C ARG A 83 -7.82 -13.74 -0.86
N ALA A 84 -7.25 -12.86 -1.69
CA ALA A 84 -8.05 -12.02 -2.59
C ALA A 84 -8.82 -12.85 -3.62
N LEU A 85 -8.22 -13.92 -4.15
CA LEU A 85 -8.90 -14.86 -5.04
C LEU A 85 -10.01 -15.64 -4.33
N ALA A 86 -9.74 -16.11 -3.11
CA ALA A 86 -10.72 -16.81 -2.29
C ALA A 86 -11.92 -15.92 -1.92
N ASP A 87 -11.66 -14.68 -1.52
CA ASP A 87 -12.67 -13.68 -1.17
C ASP A 87 -13.55 -13.33 -2.39
N ALA A 88 -12.96 -13.23 -3.58
CA ALA A 88 -13.68 -13.03 -4.84
C ALA A 88 -14.46 -14.27 -5.31
N GLY A 89 -14.27 -15.44 -4.68
CA GLY A 89 -14.83 -16.71 -5.18
C GLY A 89 -14.31 -17.10 -6.56
N VAL A 90 -13.12 -16.62 -6.95
CA VAL A 90 -12.52 -16.85 -8.27
C VAL A 90 -11.52 -17.98 -8.22
N ARG A 91 -11.69 -18.94 -9.13
CA ARG A 91 -10.69 -19.97 -9.41
C ARG A 91 -10.04 -19.67 -10.77
N PRO A 92 -8.75 -19.30 -10.81
CA PRO A 92 -8.07 -18.96 -12.07
C PRO A 92 -8.15 -20.05 -13.13
N ALA A 93 -8.16 -21.32 -12.71
CA ALA A 93 -8.28 -22.46 -13.64
C ALA A 93 -9.58 -22.48 -14.45
N ASP A 94 -10.62 -21.75 -14.02
CA ASP A 94 -11.92 -21.67 -14.71
C ASP A 94 -11.95 -20.53 -15.75
N LEU A 95 -10.86 -19.75 -15.88
CA LEU A 95 -10.77 -18.60 -16.77
C LEU A 95 -9.72 -18.82 -17.87
N PRO A 96 -9.87 -18.15 -19.03
CA PRO A 96 -8.86 -18.20 -20.08
C PRO A 96 -7.51 -17.66 -19.56
N GLU A 97 -6.47 -18.48 -19.64
CA GLU A 97 -5.16 -18.19 -19.04
C GLU A 97 -4.51 -16.89 -19.52
N TYR A 98 -4.73 -16.49 -20.78
CA TYR A 98 -4.19 -15.27 -21.38
C TYR A 98 -5.02 -14.01 -21.13
N GLU A 99 -6.20 -14.14 -20.54
CA GLU A 99 -7.08 -13.03 -20.18
C GLU A 99 -6.97 -12.64 -18.70
N MET A 100 -6.03 -13.25 -17.97
CA MET A 100 -5.71 -12.95 -16.58
C MET A 100 -4.35 -12.27 -16.47
N THR A 101 -4.29 -11.18 -15.71
CA THR A 101 -3.09 -10.37 -15.52
C THR A 101 -2.67 -10.28 -14.06
N VAL A 102 -1.37 -10.14 -13.81
CA VAL A 102 -0.81 -9.91 -12.48
C VAL A 102 0.00 -8.61 -12.50
N VAL A 103 -0.32 -7.68 -11.61
CA VAL A 103 0.40 -6.42 -11.46
C VAL A 103 0.74 -6.23 -10.00
N THR A 104 2.02 -6.29 -9.63
CA THR A 104 2.43 -6.03 -8.26
C THR A 104 3.35 -4.83 -8.16
N ALA A 105 3.36 -4.21 -6.98
CA ALA A 105 4.30 -3.16 -6.64
C ALA A 105 5.22 -3.61 -5.51
N SER A 106 6.48 -3.18 -5.58
CA SER A 106 7.49 -3.32 -4.53
C SER A 106 8.49 -2.18 -4.63
N SER A 107 8.94 -1.67 -3.48
CA SER A 107 9.95 -0.60 -3.42
C SER A 107 11.37 -1.12 -3.35
N SER A 108 11.58 -2.24 -2.67
CA SER A 108 12.92 -2.72 -2.31
C SER A 108 13.24 -4.13 -2.80
N GLY A 109 12.24 -4.88 -3.26
CA GLY A 109 12.45 -6.29 -3.60
C GLY A 109 12.91 -7.12 -2.39
N GLY A 110 13.68 -8.17 -2.63
CA GLY A 110 14.13 -9.11 -1.61
C GLY A 110 15.38 -8.65 -0.87
N THR A 111 15.30 -7.55 -0.11
CA THR A 111 16.44 -7.00 0.64
C THR A 111 16.94 -7.91 1.76
N GLU A 112 16.05 -8.64 2.45
CA GLU A 112 16.44 -9.56 3.52
C GLU A 112 17.18 -10.78 2.95
N PHE A 113 16.64 -11.38 1.89
CA PHE A 113 17.28 -12.48 1.19
C PHE A 113 18.63 -12.04 0.62
N GLY A 114 18.68 -10.90 -0.07
CA GLY A 114 19.92 -10.35 -0.64
C GLY A 114 20.97 -10.06 0.41
N GLN A 115 20.61 -9.51 1.58
CA GLN A 115 21.54 -9.29 2.68
C GLN A 115 22.15 -10.62 3.18
N LYS A 116 21.33 -11.66 3.33
CA LYS A 116 21.82 -13.00 3.75
C LYS A 116 22.82 -13.55 2.77
N GLU A 117 22.54 -13.49 1.47
CA GLU A 117 23.44 -13.98 0.42
C GLU A 117 24.74 -13.15 0.35
N MET A 118 24.66 -11.82 0.48
CA MET A 118 25.84 -10.95 0.56
C MET A 118 26.71 -11.25 1.79
N THR A 119 26.08 -11.55 2.93
CA THR A 119 26.81 -11.97 4.13
C THR A 119 27.55 -13.29 3.89
N GLY A 120 26.94 -14.23 3.16
CA GLY A 120 27.60 -15.47 2.72
C GLY A 120 28.79 -15.20 1.81
N LEU A 121 28.57 -14.36 0.79
CA LEU A 121 29.61 -13.99 -0.19
C LEU A 121 30.85 -13.37 0.47
N TRP A 122 30.66 -12.34 1.25
CA TRP A 122 31.78 -11.58 1.84
C TRP A 122 32.42 -12.27 3.04
N GLY A 123 31.64 -13.08 3.78
CA GLY A 123 32.14 -13.80 4.97
C GLY A 123 32.78 -15.15 4.65
N LYS A 124 32.35 -15.84 3.58
CA LYS A 124 32.71 -17.24 3.32
C LYS A 124 33.17 -17.49 1.90
N GLY A 125 32.96 -16.57 0.94
CA GLY A 125 33.32 -16.67 -0.46
C GLY A 125 32.16 -17.00 -1.41
N PRO A 126 32.44 -16.99 -2.74
CA PRO A 126 31.39 -17.07 -3.80
C PRO A 126 30.59 -18.38 -3.78
N ASP A 127 31.18 -19.48 -3.32
CA ASP A 127 30.50 -20.78 -3.23
C ASP A 127 29.35 -20.81 -2.21
N HIS A 128 29.21 -19.74 -1.42
CA HIS A 128 28.16 -19.60 -0.40
C HIS A 128 26.99 -18.68 -0.82
N VAL A 129 26.94 -18.31 -2.11
CA VAL A 129 25.80 -17.61 -2.70
C VAL A 129 24.84 -18.63 -3.31
N GLY A 130 23.59 -18.63 -2.86
CA GLY A 130 22.55 -19.55 -3.33
C GLY A 130 22.07 -19.21 -4.74
N ALA A 131 21.67 -20.24 -5.50
CA ALA A 131 21.13 -20.07 -6.86
C ALA A 131 19.84 -19.22 -6.91
N TYR A 132 19.12 -19.10 -5.80
CA TYR A 132 17.85 -18.37 -5.73
C TYR A 132 18.00 -16.87 -5.52
N GLN A 133 19.23 -16.35 -5.34
CA GLN A 133 19.48 -14.92 -5.22
C GLN A 133 18.89 -14.14 -6.39
N SER A 134 19.04 -14.63 -7.62
CA SER A 134 18.54 -13.98 -8.83
C SER A 134 17.00 -13.91 -8.90
N ILE A 135 16.31 -14.80 -8.18
CA ILE A 135 14.85 -14.87 -8.14
C ILE A 135 14.32 -14.07 -6.95
N ALA A 136 14.82 -14.36 -5.74
CA ALA A 136 14.28 -13.82 -4.49
C ALA A 136 14.50 -12.31 -4.36
N TRP A 137 15.61 -11.79 -4.87
CA TRP A 137 15.97 -10.38 -4.80
C TRP A 137 15.19 -9.50 -5.78
N PHE A 138 14.75 -10.06 -6.89
CA PHE A 138 14.24 -9.31 -8.02
C PHE A 138 12.83 -8.75 -7.76
N TYR A 139 12.59 -7.48 -8.09
CA TYR A 139 11.32 -6.78 -7.87
C TYR A 139 10.09 -7.48 -8.48
N ALA A 140 10.26 -8.21 -9.56
CA ALA A 140 9.19 -8.95 -10.21
C ALA A 140 8.95 -10.35 -9.61
N ALA A 141 9.63 -10.73 -8.53
CA ALA A 141 9.47 -12.05 -7.93
C ALA A 141 8.03 -12.34 -7.54
N SER A 142 7.35 -11.41 -6.85
CA SER A 142 5.94 -11.56 -6.50
C SER A 142 5.05 -11.71 -7.73
N THR A 143 5.21 -10.84 -8.74
CA THR A 143 4.44 -10.91 -10.00
C THR A 143 4.60 -12.28 -10.66
N GLY A 144 5.86 -12.73 -10.83
CA GLY A 144 6.17 -14.01 -11.49
C GLY A 144 5.65 -15.22 -10.72
N GLN A 145 5.85 -15.26 -9.41
CA GLN A 145 5.41 -16.38 -8.57
C GLN A 145 3.87 -16.47 -8.50
N ILE A 146 3.17 -15.35 -8.40
CA ILE A 146 1.70 -15.30 -8.44
C ILE A 146 1.20 -15.79 -9.79
N SER A 147 1.77 -15.30 -10.90
CA SER A 147 1.43 -15.69 -12.27
C SER A 147 1.62 -17.19 -12.49
N ILE A 148 2.79 -17.73 -12.17
CA ILE A 148 3.13 -19.16 -12.34
C ILE A 148 2.19 -20.03 -11.49
N ARG A 149 2.00 -19.68 -10.21
CA ARG A 149 1.21 -20.45 -9.27
C ARG A 149 -0.27 -20.57 -9.68
N ASN A 150 -0.81 -19.51 -10.26
CA ASN A 150 -2.22 -19.42 -10.62
C ASN A 150 -2.50 -19.63 -12.12
N GLY A 151 -1.48 -19.96 -12.92
CA GLY A 151 -1.65 -20.17 -14.37
C GLY A 151 -2.10 -18.89 -15.11
N MET A 152 -1.82 -17.70 -14.56
CA MET A 152 -2.20 -16.42 -15.17
C MET A 152 -1.14 -16.01 -16.20
N ARG A 153 -1.39 -16.25 -17.48
CA ARG A 153 -0.43 -16.09 -18.58
C ARG A 153 -0.62 -14.83 -19.42
N GLY A 154 -1.55 -13.97 -19.03
CA GLY A 154 -1.73 -12.66 -19.66
C GLY A 154 -0.59 -11.70 -19.35
N PRO A 155 -0.66 -10.44 -19.80
CA PRO A 155 0.36 -9.44 -19.54
C PRO A 155 0.59 -9.23 -18.04
N CYS A 156 1.85 -9.16 -17.61
CA CYS A 156 2.22 -8.92 -16.22
C CYS A 156 3.10 -7.69 -16.10
N ALA A 157 3.06 -7.01 -14.94
CA ALA A 157 3.93 -5.88 -14.65
C ALA A 157 4.36 -5.83 -13.19
N ALA A 158 5.59 -5.38 -12.95
CA ALA A 158 6.10 -5.00 -11.63
C ALA A 158 6.35 -3.49 -11.61
N ILE A 159 5.84 -2.80 -10.59
CA ILE A 159 5.91 -1.35 -10.43
C ILE A 159 6.83 -1.01 -9.26
N ALA A 160 7.73 -0.05 -9.47
CA ALA A 160 8.69 0.39 -8.46
C ALA A 160 8.69 1.93 -8.38
N THR A 161 7.67 2.49 -7.73
CA THR A 161 7.50 3.94 -7.47
C THR A 161 7.32 4.23 -5.99
N GLU A 162 8.01 3.46 -5.15
CA GLU A 162 8.03 3.54 -3.69
C GLU A 162 6.59 3.53 -3.13
N GLN A 163 6.22 4.39 -2.19
CA GLN A 163 4.87 4.41 -1.60
C GLN A 163 3.74 4.57 -2.65
N ALA A 164 3.97 5.32 -3.73
CA ALA A 164 3.00 5.48 -4.81
C ALA A 164 2.73 4.18 -5.59
N GLY A 165 3.64 3.21 -5.50
CA GLY A 165 3.62 1.98 -6.30
C GLY A 165 2.34 1.17 -6.20
N GLY A 166 1.74 1.09 -5.01
CA GLY A 166 0.47 0.40 -4.82
C GLY A 166 -0.67 0.98 -5.65
N LEU A 167 -0.77 2.32 -5.75
CA LEU A 167 -1.76 2.99 -6.60
C LEU A 167 -1.41 2.86 -8.08
N ASP A 168 -0.12 2.98 -8.41
CA ASP A 168 0.36 2.86 -9.80
C ASP A 168 0.13 1.46 -10.35
N ALA A 169 0.24 0.41 -9.51
CA ALA A 169 -0.11 -0.95 -9.87
C ALA A 169 -1.60 -1.07 -10.23
N VAL A 170 -2.50 -0.47 -9.42
CA VAL A 170 -3.94 -0.43 -9.73
C VAL A 170 -4.20 0.33 -11.03
N GLY A 171 -3.53 1.46 -11.25
CA GLY A 171 -3.60 2.22 -12.51
C GLY A 171 -3.14 1.40 -13.72
N GLN A 172 -2.09 0.59 -13.57
CA GLN A 172 -1.60 -0.28 -14.64
C GLN A 172 -2.57 -1.45 -14.90
N ALA A 173 -3.08 -2.11 -13.85
CA ALA A 173 -4.07 -3.17 -13.99
C ALA A 173 -5.34 -2.66 -14.70
N ARG A 174 -5.78 -1.43 -14.37
CA ARG A 174 -6.89 -0.76 -15.07
C ARG A 174 -6.64 -0.62 -16.57
N ARG A 175 -5.43 -0.29 -17.00
CA ARG A 175 -5.07 -0.24 -18.43
C ARG A 175 -5.15 -1.61 -19.08
N MET A 176 -4.63 -2.65 -18.42
CA MET A 176 -4.64 -4.01 -18.93
C MET A 176 -6.07 -4.58 -19.06
N LEU A 177 -6.94 -4.33 -18.07
CA LEU A 177 -8.35 -4.72 -18.11
C LEU A 177 -9.08 -4.03 -19.27
N ARG A 178 -8.84 -2.73 -19.50
CA ARG A 178 -9.38 -1.99 -20.65
C ARG A 178 -8.83 -2.48 -22.00
N SER A 179 -7.66 -3.10 -22.00
CA SER A 179 -7.04 -3.69 -23.21
C SER A 179 -7.45 -5.14 -23.47
N GLY A 180 -8.41 -5.67 -22.71
CA GLY A 180 -9.01 -6.99 -23.00
C GLY A 180 -8.80 -8.07 -21.93
N ALA A 181 -7.99 -7.83 -20.88
CA ALA A 181 -7.96 -8.74 -19.75
C ALA A 181 -9.31 -8.75 -19.03
N ARG A 182 -9.71 -9.89 -18.48
CA ARG A 182 -10.96 -10.06 -17.72
C ARG A 182 -10.74 -9.95 -16.24
N LEU A 183 -9.60 -10.42 -15.76
CA LEU A 183 -9.23 -10.47 -14.36
C LEU A 183 -7.83 -9.88 -14.17
N ALA A 184 -7.68 -9.04 -13.16
CA ALA A 184 -6.39 -8.60 -12.66
C ALA A 184 -6.21 -8.97 -11.19
N LEU A 185 -5.12 -9.63 -10.86
CA LEU A 185 -4.65 -9.77 -9.50
C LEU A 185 -3.60 -8.68 -9.27
N VAL A 186 -3.94 -7.67 -8.46
CA VAL A 186 -3.18 -6.43 -8.35
C VAL A 186 -3.00 -5.99 -6.91
N GLY A 187 -1.88 -5.36 -6.61
CA GLY A 187 -1.59 -4.79 -5.30
C GLY A 187 -0.09 -4.64 -5.04
N GLY A 188 0.30 -4.69 -3.77
CA GLY A 188 1.69 -4.60 -3.38
C GLY A 188 1.93 -5.06 -1.95
N THR A 189 3.13 -5.55 -1.73
CA THR A 189 3.69 -5.85 -0.39
C THR A 189 5.15 -5.45 -0.37
N ASP A 190 5.65 -5.05 0.79
CA ASP A 190 7.08 -4.82 1.02
C ASP A 190 7.50 -5.36 2.40
N ALA A 191 8.78 -5.66 2.56
CA ALA A 191 9.36 -6.15 3.81
C ALA A 191 10.84 -5.75 3.93
N SER A 192 11.11 -4.47 4.09
CA SER A 192 12.49 -3.95 4.20
C SER A 192 12.96 -3.84 5.65
N LEU A 193 12.52 -4.77 6.52
CA LEU A 193 12.86 -4.81 7.94
C LEU A 193 14.02 -5.78 8.22
N CYS A 194 15.16 -5.54 7.59
CA CYS A 194 16.45 -6.15 7.88
C CYS A 194 17.48 -5.03 8.11
N PRO A 195 18.66 -5.29 8.69
CA PRO A 195 19.70 -4.27 8.90
C PRO A 195 20.02 -3.44 7.66
N TYR A 196 20.21 -4.08 6.52
CA TYR A 196 20.47 -3.38 5.25
C TYR A 196 19.30 -2.46 4.84
N GLY A 197 18.07 -2.99 4.87
CA GLY A 197 16.85 -2.23 4.55
C GLY A 197 16.65 -1.04 5.49
N LEU A 198 16.85 -1.22 6.80
CA LEU A 198 16.74 -0.13 7.78
C LEU A 198 17.75 0.98 7.54
N VAL A 199 19.02 0.64 7.24
CA VAL A 199 20.07 1.63 6.95
C VAL A 199 19.76 2.41 5.68
N ALA A 200 19.29 1.73 4.63
CA ALA A 200 18.87 2.39 3.39
C ALA A 200 17.74 3.40 3.64
N GLN A 201 16.78 3.07 4.49
CA GLN A 201 15.67 3.96 4.86
C GLN A 201 16.14 5.12 5.76
N LEU A 202 17.06 4.86 6.70
CA LEU A 202 17.65 5.90 7.56
C LEU A 202 18.37 6.97 6.73
N SER A 203 19.03 6.59 5.63
CA SER A 203 19.73 7.53 4.77
C SER A 203 18.82 8.57 4.10
N ASN A 204 17.52 8.30 4.01
CA ASN A 204 16.52 9.24 3.49
C ASN A 204 16.10 10.33 4.51
N GLY A 205 16.52 10.22 5.78
CA GLY A 205 16.24 11.20 6.82
C GLY A 205 14.78 11.32 7.26
N GLY A 206 13.90 10.40 6.84
CA GLY A 206 12.46 10.45 7.11
C GLY A 206 11.99 9.59 8.28
N LEU A 207 12.84 8.71 8.82
CA LEU A 207 12.44 7.82 9.91
C LEU A 207 12.39 8.53 11.25
N SER A 208 11.34 8.29 12.02
CA SER A 208 11.24 8.68 13.42
C SER A 208 12.24 7.89 14.27
N THR A 209 12.94 8.59 15.16
CA THR A 209 13.87 7.99 16.14
C THR A 209 13.30 7.94 17.55
N LEU A 210 12.03 8.28 17.73
CA LEU A 210 11.37 8.20 19.02
C LEU A 210 11.23 6.76 19.49
N ALA A 211 11.42 6.55 20.79
CA ALA A 211 11.26 5.23 21.42
C ALA A 211 9.80 4.92 21.84
N ASP A 212 8.97 5.95 21.95
CA ASP A 212 7.55 5.80 22.31
C ASP A 212 6.72 5.49 21.04
N ALA A 213 6.28 4.26 20.93
CA ALA A 213 5.50 3.79 19.78
C ALA A 213 4.18 4.57 19.59
N SER A 214 3.61 5.12 20.66
CA SER A 214 2.36 5.91 20.59
C SER A 214 2.56 7.29 19.98
N ARG A 215 3.81 7.78 19.92
CA ARG A 215 4.18 9.12 19.45
C ARG A 215 5.14 9.11 18.27
N ALA A 216 5.61 7.93 17.88
CA ALA A 216 6.67 7.81 16.85
C ALA A 216 6.17 8.12 15.43
N TYR A 217 4.86 7.98 15.17
CA TYR A 217 4.28 8.27 13.85
C TYR A 217 2.98 9.06 14.01
N VAL A 218 3.10 10.37 14.05
CA VAL A 218 2.00 11.32 14.30
C VAL A 218 1.94 12.40 13.22
N PRO A 219 1.47 12.06 12.00
CA PRO A 219 1.38 13.03 10.91
C PRO A 219 0.40 14.15 11.26
N PHE A 220 0.65 15.34 10.68
CA PHE A 220 -0.14 16.55 10.89
C PHE A 220 -0.18 17.06 12.35
N ASP A 221 0.64 16.52 13.25
CA ASP A 221 0.78 16.92 14.64
C ASP A 221 1.91 17.96 14.79
N GLU A 222 1.80 18.87 15.79
CA GLU A 222 2.88 19.83 16.11
C GLU A 222 4.22 19.15 16.44
N LYS A 223 4.16 17.88 16.87
CA LYS A 223 5.32 17.05 17.22
C LYS A 223 5.68 16.01 16.15
N ALA A 224 5.18 16.18 14.94
CA ALA A 224 5.54 15.30 13.82
C ALA A 224 7.06 15.33 13.58
N CYS A 225 7.70 14.16 13.52
CA CYS A 225 9.17 14.04 13.44
C CYS A 225 9.64 12.92 12.52
N GLY A 226 8.76 12.38 11.70
CA GLY A 226 9.02 11.29 10.77
C GLY A 226 8.00 10.17 10.87
N TYR A 227 8.23 9.14 10.08
CA TYR A 227 7.39 7.94 10.06
C TYR A 227 8.11 6.73 10.65
N VAL A 228 7.33 5.72 11.03
CA VAL A 228 7.82 4.40 11.43
C VAL A 228 7.77 3.48 10.20
N PRO A 229 8.85 2.75 9.86
CA PRO A 229 8.82 1.79 8.77
C PRO A 229 7.96 0.58 9.13
N GLY A 230 7.44 -0.12 8.13
CA GLY A 230 6.68 -1.34 8.34
C GLY A 230 6.78 -2.30 7.17
N GLU A 231 6.17 -3.48 7.34
CA GLU A 231 6.09 -4.53 6.31
C GLU A 231 4.64 -4.97 6.11
N GLY A 232 4.34 -5.57 4.95
CA GLY A 232 3.00 -6.02 4.61
C GLY A 232 2.42 -5.32 3.38
N GLY A 233 1.10 -5.37 3.25
CA GLY A 233 0.35 -4.75 2.18
C GLY A 233 -0.97 -5.43 1.88
N ALA A 234 -1.49 -5.24 0.66
CA ALA A 234 -2.74 -5.83 0.20
C ALA A 234 -2.68 -6.25 -1.27
N MET A 235 -3.48 -7.26 -1.61
CA MET A 235 -3.75 -7.69 -2.97
C MET A 235 -5.24 -7.67 -3.24
N PHE A 236 -5.62 -7.40 -4.48
CA PHE A 236 -7.00 -7.29 -4.93
C PHE A 236 -7.24 -8.17 -6.14
N THR A 237 -8.44 -8.74 -6.19
CA THR A 237 -9.02 -9.27 -7.41
C THR A 237 -9.87 -8.17 -8.03
N VAL A 238 -9.55 -7.77 -9.27
CA VAL A 238 -10.27 -6.74 -10.02
C VAL A 238 -10.81 -7.36 -11.29
N GLU A 239 -12.11 -7.22 -11.50
CA GLU A 239 -12.81 -7.78 -12.65
C GLU A 239 -13.50 -6.70 -13.48
N ARG A 240 -13.62 -6.95 -14.78
CA ARG A 240 -14.44 -6.12 -15.66
C ARG A 240 -15.90 -6.53 -15.50
N ILE A 241 -16.73 -5.58 -15.01
CA ILE A 241 -18.16 -5.78 -14.76
C ILE A 241 -18.94 -5.23 -15.96
N ASP A 242 -19.13 -6.05 -16.97
CA ASP A 242 -19.78 -5.68 -18.25
C ASP A 242 -21.03 -6.50 -18.62
N GLY A 243 -21.72 -7.02 -17.60
CA GLY A 243 -23.02 -7.67 -17.76
C GLY A 243 -22.99 -9.10 -18.34
N GLY A 244 -21.79 -9.65 -18.61
CA GLY A 244 -21.64 -11.01 -19.14
C GLY A 244 -21.39 -12.09 -18.09
N ARG A 245 -20.94 -11.71 -16.92
CA ARG A 245 -20.73 -12.58 -15.77
C ARG A 245 -21.01 -11.81 -14.49
N GLU A 246 -21.86 -12.36 -13.63
CA GLU A 246 -21.96 -11.89 -12.28
C GLU A 246 -20.70 -12.31 -11.51
N PRO A 247 -20.06 -11.40 -10.73
CA PRO A 247 -18.95 -11.76 -9.86
C PRO A 247 -19.36 -12.88 -8.91
N GLY A 248 -18.46 -13.84 -8.66
CA GLY A 248 -18.69 -14.92 -7.71
C GLY A 248 -18.71 -14.48 -6.25
N GLY A 249 -18.21 -13.28 -5.98
CA GLY A 249 -18.08 -12.66 -4.67
C GLY A 249 -18.65 -11.25 -4.60
N PRO A 250 -18.44 -10.53 -3.48
CA PRO A 250 -18.91 -9.15 -3.28
C PRO A 250 -18.23 -8.19 -4.27
N ILE A 251 -18.88 -7.06 -4.56
CA ILE A 251 -18.22 -5.91 -5.17
C ILE A 251 -17.99 -4.88 -4.08
N TYR A 252 -16.73 -4.70 -3.67
CA TYR A 252 -16.35 -3.72 -2.64
C TYR A 252 -16.45 -2.28 -3.12
N GLY A 253 -16.23 -2.06 -4.41
CA GLY A 253 -16.28 -0.76 -5.07
C GLY A 253 -15.65 -0.83 -6.46
N TYR A 254 -15.59 0.31 -7.14
CA TYR A 254 -15.08 0.44 -8.50
C TYR A 254 -13.89 1.39 -8.55
N ILE A 255 -12.94 1.09 -9.44
CA ILE A 255 -11.81 1.98 -9.76
C ILE A 255 -12.30 3.02 -10.76
N ALA A 256 -12.68 4.20 -10.28
CA ALA A 256 -13.27 5.26 -11.09
C ALA A 256 -12.24 6.11 -11.82
N GLY A 257 -11.21 6.59 -11.12
CA GLY A 257 -10.18 7.45 -11.68
C GLY A 257 -8.80 7.19 -11.10
N TYR A 258 -7.76 7.46 -11.89
CA TYR A 258 -6.37 7.33 -11.48
C TYR A 258 -5.50 8.33 -12.24
N ALA A 259 -4.55 8.93 -11.54
CA ALA A 259 -3.48 9.69 -12.16
C ALA A 259 -2.19 9.60 -11.34
N ALA A 260 -1.07 9.72 -12.03
CA ALA A 260 0.26 9.86 -11.44
C ALA A 260 0.99 11.06 -12.03
N THR A 261 1.81 11.69 -11.21
CA THR A 261 2.69 12.80 -11.60
C THR A 261 4.05 12.64 -10.92
N PHE A 262 5.02 13.41 -11.39
CA PHE A 262 6.34 13.45 -10.81
C PHE A 262 6.72 14.89 -10.48
N ASP A 263 7.16 15.14 -9.26
CA ASP A 263 7.58 16.48 -8.82
C ASP A 263 8.82 16.94 -9.60
N PRO A 264 8.92 18.22 -9.91
CA PRO A 264 10.16 18.77 -10.46
C PRO A 264 11.29 18.66 -9.43
N PRO A 265 12.55 18.58 -9.88
CA PRO A 265 13.68 18.61 -8.95
C PRO A 265 13.66 19.91 -8.11
N PRO A 266 14.09 19.82 -6.82
CA PRO A 266 14.00 20.94 -5.87
C PRO A 266 14.66 22.26 -6.35
N GLU A 267 15.67 22.16 -7.24
CA GLU A 267 16.39 23.32 -7.80
C GLU A 267 15.55 24.10 -8.83
N ARG A 268 14.46 23.53 -9.30
CA ARG A 268 13.51 24.22 -10.18
C ARG A 268 12.40 24.85 -9.35
N GLU A 269 12.22 26.14 -9.48
CA GLU A 269 11.12 26.92 -8.88
C GLU A 269 9.74 26.54 -9.49
N ARG A 270 9.37 25.27 -9.37
CA ARG A 270 8.05 24.77 -9.78
C ARG A 270 7.36 24.12 -8.58
N PRO A 271 6.05 24.34 -8.39
CA PRO A 271 5.33 23.74 -7.26
C PRO A 271 5.29 22.22 -7.38
N PRO A 272 5.17 21.49 -6.24
CA PRO A 272 4.87 20.09 -6.21
C PRO A 272 3.60 19.75 -7.00
N THR A 273 3.53 18.54 -7.55
CA THR A 273 2.51 18.15 -8.52
C THR A 273 1.38 17.30 -7.96
N LEU A 274 1.30 17.13 -6.61
CA LEU A 274 0.23 16.36 -5.97
C LEU A 274 -1.16 16.91 -6.30
N THR A 275 -1.34 18.25 -6.26
CA THR A 275 -2.60 18.89 -6.65
C THR A 275 -3.01 18.49 -8.08
N ARG A 276 -2.04 18.44 -9.00
CA ARG A 276 -2.29 18.01 -10.39
C ARG A 276 -2.68 16.53 -10.46
N ALA A 277 -2.02 15.65 -9.70
CA ALA A 277 -2.38 14.23 -9.66
C ALA A 277 -3.83 14.04 -9.19
N ILE A 278 -4.24 14.74 -8.13
CA ILE A 278 -5.61 14.68 -7.60
C ILE A 278 -6.61 15.22 -8.65
N THR A 279 -6.34 16.39 -9.25
CA THR A 279 -7.21 16.99 -10.27
C THR A 279 -7.43 16.02 -11.44
N LEU A 280 -6.35 15.47 -11.98
CA LEU A 280 -6.43 14.53 -13.12
C LEU A 280 -7.16 13.23 -12.75
N ALA A 281 -7.02 12.73 -11.51
CA ALA A 281 -7.73 11.55 -11.06
C ALA A 281 -9.25 11.81 -10.92
N LEU A 282 -9.64 12.99 -10.44
CA LEU A 282 -11.04 13.44 -10.38
C LEU A 282 -11.64 13.61 -11.79
N GLU A 283 -10.91 14.24 -12.70
CA GLU A 283 -11.31 14.39 -14.11
C GLU A 283 -11.49 13.02 -14.79
N ASP A 284 -10.57 12.09 -14.57
CA ASP A 284 -10.66 10.71 -15.11
C ASP A 284 -11.85 9.94 -14.51
N ALA A 285 -12.20 10.19 -13.23
CA ALA A 285 -13.41 9.65 -12.60
C ALA A 285 -14.69 10.33 -13.11
N GLY A 286 -14.60 11.56 -13.61
CA GLY A 286 -15.75 12.40 -13.97
C GLY A 286 -16.48 12.94 -12.74
N LEU A 287 -15.76 13.17 -11.63
CA LEU A 287 -16.28 13.67 -10.37
C LEU A 287 -15.74 15.06 -10.04
N ARG A 288 -16.58 15.86 -9.38
CA ARG A 288 -16.18 17.12 -8.78
C ARG A 288 -15.59 16.92 -7.39
N PRO A 289 -14.78 17.86 -6.87
CA PRO A 289 -14.22 17.77 -5.52
C PRO A 289 -15.28 17.59 -4.41
N ASP A 290 -16.43 18.26 -4.53
CA ASP A 290 -17.52 18.19 -3.54
C ASP A 290 -18.26 16.84 -3.51
N GLU A 291 -17.95 15.95 -4.45
CA GLU A 291 -18.47 14.58 -4.51
C GLU A 291 -17.57 13.57 -3.80
N ILE A 292 -16.42 13.97 -3.25
CA ILE A 292 -15.55 13.10 -2.46
C ILE A 292 -15.96 13.09 -1.00
N ASP A 293 -16.26 11.90 -0.48
CA ASP A 293 -16.72 11.72 0.90
C ASP A 293 -15.61 11.64 1.92
N VAL A 294 -14.41 11.12 1.51
CA VAL A 294 -13.26 10.91 2.40
C VAL A 294 -11.95 10.87 1.61
N VAL A 295 -10.87 11.38 2.23
CA VAL A 295 -9.50 11.28 1.72
C VAL A 295 -8.68 10.38 2.65
N PHE A 296 -8.02 9.37 2.08
CA PHE A 296 -6.96 8.58 2.71
C PHE A 296 -5.62 9.21 2.33
N ALA A 297 -5.01 9.88 3.30
CA ALA A 297 -3.83 10.70 3.10
C ALA A 297 -2.54 9.86 2.98
N ASP A 298 -1.53 10.41 2.30
CA ASP A 298 -0.17 9.86 2.33
C ASP A 298 0.46 10.01 3.71
N ALA A 299 0.27 11.18 4.35
CA ALA A 299 0.58 11.43 5.76
C ALA A 299 2.00 11.01 6.15
N MET A 300 3.02 11.64 5.57
CA MET A 300 4.41 11.23 5.74
C MET A 300 4.92 11.40 7.19
N GLY A 301 4.30 12.26 8.00
CA GLY A 301 4.74 12.56 9.37
C GLY A 301 5.98 13.46 9.44
N LEU A 302 6.33 14.10 8.34
CA LEU A 302 7.36 15.15 8.27
C LEU A 302 6.69 16.51 8.10
N PRO A 303 6.96 17.51 8.95
CA PRO A 303 6.22 18.79 8.96
C PRO A 303 6.12 19.46 7.59
N HIS A 304 7.19 19.47 6.81
CA HIS A 304 7.20 20.08 5.49
C HIS A 304 6.37 19.28 4.46
N ALA A 305 6.41 17.94 4.53
CA ALA A 305 5.67 17.07 3.63
C ALA A 305 4.17 17.07 3.96
N ASP A 306 3.83 17.04 5.26
CA ASP A 306 2.46 17.12 5.75
C ASP A 306 1.82 18.48 5.40
N ARG A 307 2.59 19.57 5.49
CA ARG A 307 2.15 20.91 5.04
C ARG A 307 1.86 20.93 3.54
N ALA A 308 2.78 20.43 2.71
CA ALA A 308 2.60 20.40 1.27
C ALA A 308 1.38 19.55 0.85
N GLU A 309 1.12 18.44 1.55
CA GLU A 309 -0.08 17.63 1.33
C GLU A 309 -1.35 18.38 1.74
N ALA A 310 -1.37 19.02 2.90
CA ALA A 310 -2.51 19.80 3.36
C ALA A 310 -2.83 20.98 2.42
N GLU A 311 -1.81 21.67 1.93
CA GLU A 311 -1.96 22.74 0.93
C GLU A 311 -2.58 22.20 -0.38
N ALA A 312 -2.12 21.03 -0.86
CA ALA A 312 -2.69 20.39 -2.04
C ALA A 312 -4.16 20.00 -1.86
N LEU A 313 -4.52 19.41 -0.69
CA LEU A 313 -5.89 19.06 -0.37
C LEU A 313 -6.78 20.30 -0.24
N ASN A 314 -6.32 21.34 0.45
CA ASN A 314 -7.09 22.58 0.59
C ASN A 314 -7.28 23.32 -0.72
N ALA A 315 -6.32 23.26 -1.63
CA ALA A 315 -6.45 23.85 -2.96
C ALA A 315 -7.58 23.19 -3.79
N ILE A 316 -7.84 21.91 -3.56
CA ILE A 316 -8.87 21.14 -4.29
C ILE A 316 -10.22 21.22 -3.57
N PHE A 317 -10.26 20.97 -2.27
CA PHE A 317 -11.50 20.78 -1.51
C PHE A 317 -11.92 22.01 -0.71
N GLY A 318 -10.99 22.91 -0.40
CA GLY A 318 -11.17 23.96 0.60
C GLY A 318 -10.93 23.47 2.03
N PRO A 319 -10.60 24.40 2.95
CA PRO A 319 -10.29 24.07 4.34
C PRO A 319 -11.48 23.38 5.05
N HIS A 320 -11.20 22.28 5.79
CA HIS A 320 -12.19 21.54 6.59
C HIS A 320 -13.41 21.00 5.83
N LYS A 321 -13.34 20.83 4.52
CA LYS A 321 -14.51 20.44 3.69
C LYS A 321 -14.66 18.93 3.50
N VAL A 322 -13.57 18.19 3.53
CA VAL A 322 -13.56 16.74 3.36
C VAL A 322 -12.88 16.09 4.55
N PRO A 323 -13.44 15.00 5.12
CA PRO A 323 -12.75 14.22 6.14
C PRO A 323 -11.46 13.64 5.60
N VAL A 324 -10.38 13.71 6.40
CA VAL A 324 -9.07 13.17 6.09
C VAL A 324 -8.68 12.16 7.16
N THR A 325 -8.18 11.01 6.75
CA THR A 325 -7.71 9.97 7.66
C THR A 325 -6.38 9.37 7.19
N ALA A 326 -5.58 8.90 8.14
CA ALA A 326 -4.31 8.22 7.91
C ALA A 326 -4.19 6.96 8.80
N PRO A 327 -4.92 5.86 8.51
CA PRO A 327 -4.88 4.63 9.32
C PRO A 327 -3.51 3.98 9.37
N LYS A 328 -2.62 4.32 8.45
CA LYS A 328 -1.21 3.87 8.43
C LYS A 328 -0.41 4.27 9.68
N THR A 329 -0.92 5.19 10.50
CA THR A 329 -0.34 5.47 11.83
C THR A 329 -0.38 4.25 12.76
N MET A 330 -1.18 3.24 12.44
CA MET A 330 -1.27 1.99 13.18
C MET A 330 -0.41 0.85 12.60
N THR A 331 0.06 1.00 11.36
CA THR A 331 0.83 -0.06 10.67
C THR A 331 2.27 0.34 10.39
N GLY A 332 2.56 1.62 10.42
CA GLY A 332 3.77 2.18 9.84
C GLY A 332 3.63 2.39 8.32
N ARG A 333 4.66 2.95 7.71
CA ARG A 333 4.73 3.18 6.27
C ARG A 333 5.26 1.91 5.61
N LEU A 334 4.41 1.22 4.84
CA LEU A 334 4.71 -0.08 4.22
C LEU A 334 5.18 0.06 2.76
N TYR A 335 5.63 1.25 2.38
CA TYR A 335 6.09 1.57 1.03
C TYR A 335 5.06 1.20 -0.03
N ALA A 336 5.42 0.47 -1.08
CA ALA A 336 4.46 0.07 -2.12
C ALA A 336 3.27 -0.74 -1.56
N GLY A 337 3.50 -1.54 -0.53
CA GLY A 337 2.44 -2.24 0.21
C GLY A 337 1.51 -1.29 0.96
N GLY A 338 2.00 -0.13 1.41
CA GLY A 338 1.22 0.84 2.18
C GLY A 338 0.08 1.46 1.38
N ALA A 339 0.35 1.92 0.15
CA ALA A 339 -0.70 2.47 -0.69
C ALA A 339 -1.74 1.42 -1.10
N ALA A 340 -1.33 0.17 -1.33
CA ALA A 340 -2.26 -0.93 -1.54
C ALA A 340 -3.13 -1.16 -0.29
N LEU A 341 -2.56 -1.11 0.91
CA LEU A 341 -3.32 -1.23 2.16
C LEU A 341 -4.30 -0.07 2.36
N ASP A 342 -3.93 1.16 1.97
CA ASP A 342 -4.85 2.31 2.00
C ASP A 342 -6.06 2.11 1.07
N VAL A 343 -5.86 1.50 -0.11
CA VAL A 343 -6.97 1.13 -1.02
C VAL A 343 -7.88 0.09 -0.36
N ALA A 344 -7.33 -0.95 0.27
CA ALA A 344 -8.12 -1.93 1.02
C ALA A 344 -8.93 -1.25 2.12
N THR A 345 -8.30 -0.35 2.87
CA THR A 345 -8.95 0.40 3.96
C THR A 345 -10.08 1.28 3.44
N ALA A 346 -9.88 1.97 2.31
CA ALA A 346 -10.90 2.80 1.68
C ALA A 346 -12.11 1.97 1.23
N LEU A 347 -11.89 0.81 0.61
CA LEU A 347 -12.96 -0.10 0.18
C LEU A 347 -13.74 -0.66 1.37
N LEU A 348 -13.05 -1.09 2.43
CA LEU A 348 -13.69 -1.56 3.66
C LEU A 348 -14.48 -0.45 4.36
N SER A 349 -13.94 0.77 4.38
CA SER A 349 -14.63 1.96 4.89
C SER A 349 -15.92 2.25 4.12
N MET A 350 -15.88 2.17 2.79
CA MET A 350 -17.05 2.36 1.94
C MET A 350 -18.06 1.24 2.15
N ARG A 351 -17.63 -0.01 2.31
CA ARG A 351 -18.51 -1.15 2.61
C ARG A 351 -19.32 -0.91 3.89
N ASP A 352 -18.63 -0.53 4.96
CA ASP A 352 -19.22 -0.47 6.30
C ASP A 352 -19.75 0.93 6.67
N GLY A 353 -19.50 1.96 5.85
CA GLY A 353 -19.96 3.32 6.13
C GLY A 353 -19.25 3.95 7.34
N VAL A 354 -17.96 3.67 7.52
CA VAL A 354 -17.17 4.15 8.66
C VAL A 354 -15.77 4.56 8.24
N ILE A 355 -15.34 5.75 8.69
CA ILE A 355 -13.97 6.25 8.46
C ILE A 355 -13.12 5.87 9.68
N PRO A 356 -12.04 5.07 9.51
CA PRO A 356 -11.17 4.71 10.62
C PRO A 356 -10.36 5.92 11.11
N PRO A 357 -9.90 5.91 12.37
CA PRO A 357 -9.20 7.05 12.94
C PRO A 357 -7.72 7.11 12.50
N THR A 358 -7.18 8.32 12.48
CA THR A 358 -5.76 8.59 12.61
C THR A 358 -5.41 8.49 14.10
N VAL A 359 -4.47 7.61 14.46
CA VAL A 359 -4.10 7.34 15.85
C VAL A 359 -2.78 8.05 16.19
N GLY A 360 -2.61 8.46 17.45
CA GLY A 360 -1.38 9.10 17.94
C GLY A 360 -1.33 10.62 17.76
N THR A 361 -1.92 11.18 16.71
CA THR A 361 -2.04 12.63 16.52
C THR A 361 -3.01 13.20 17.57
N THR A 362 -2.49 13.98 18.51
CA THR A 362 -3.23 14.54 19.65
C THR A 362 -3.24 16.08 19.68
N ASP A 363 -2.29 16.69 19.01
CA ASP A 363 -2.14 18.14 18.91
C ASP A 363 -2.00 18.54 17.42
N PRO A 364 -3.11 18.43 16.63
CA PRO A 364 -3.04 18.67 15.19
C PRO A 364 -2.74 20.15 14.89
N VAL A 365 -1.84 20.37 13.91
CA VAL A 365 -1.47 21.72 13.44
C VAL A 365 -2.70 22.39 12.81
N ARG A 366 -3.37 23.28 13.55
CA ARG A 366 -4.64 23.92 13.14
C ARG A 366 -4.54 24.71 11.84
N SER A 367 -3.37 25.32 11.58
CA SER A 367 -3.13 26.12 10.37
C SER A 367 -3.15 25.27 9.08
N LEU A 368 -3.08 23.94 9.18
CA LEU A 368 -3.20 23.05 8.04
C LEU A 368 -4.64 22.94 7.48
N GLY A 369 -5.65 23.35 8.24
CA GLY A 369 -7.05 23.44 7.76
C GLY A 369 -7.67 22.09 7.37
N LEU A 370 -7.23 20.96 7.95
CA LEU A 370 -7.74 19.62 7.66
C LEU A 370 -8.84 19.20 8.64
N ASP A 371 -9.90 18.51 8.16
CA ASP A 371 -10.88 17.80 8.99
C ASP A 371 -10.36 16.38 9.28
N LEU A 372 -9.37 16.26 10.17
CA LEU A 372 -8.79 14.99 10.54
C LEU A 372 -9.75 14.13 11.38
N VAL A 373 -9.89 12.86 11.02
CA VAL A 373 -10.61 11.87 11.84
C VAL A 373 -9.65 11.33 12.88
N LEU A 374 -9.78 11.78 14.13
CA LEU A 374 -8.86 11.51 15.23
C LEU A 374 -9.49 10.64 16.31
N GLY A 375 -8.69 9.77 16.94
CA GLY A 375 -8.98 9.05 18.17
C GLY A 375 -10.04 7.95 18.06
N ARG A 376 -11.15 8.17 17.38
CA ARG A 376 -12.23 7.18 17.17
C ARG A 376 -12.78 7.21 15.75
N PRO A 377 -13.33 6.08 15.26
CA PRO A 377 -13.97 6.02 13.95
C PRO A 377 -15.11 7.03 13.83
N ARG A 378 -15.37 7.50 12.61
CA ARG A 378 -16.47 8.40 12.28
C ARG A 378 -17.45 7.69 11.35
N GLU A 379 -18.68 7.46 11.80
CA GLU A 379 -19.74 6.93 10.96
C GLU A 379 -20.16 7.96 9.89
N ARG A 380 -20.22 7.52 8.65
CA ARG A 380 -20.64 8.33 7.51
C ARG A 380 -20.98 7.44 6.32
N THR A 381 -22.08 7.72 5.62
CA THR A 381 -22.32 7.09 4.33
C THR A 381 -21.23 7.51 3.34
N LEU A 382 -20.51 6.52 2.81
CA LEU A 382 -19.39 6.73 1.89
C LEU A 382 -19.75 6.13 0.53
N ARG A 383 -19.77 6.96 -0.51
CA ARG A 383 -20.00 6.56 -1.90
C ARG A 383 -18.72 6.70 -2.72
N THR A 384 -17.85 7.59 -2.28
CA THR A 384 -16.61 7.95 -2.97
C THR A 384 -15.47 8.10 -2.00
N ALA A 385 -14.29 7.65 -2.39
CA ALA A 385 -13.07 7.83 -1.63
C ALA A 385 -11.93 8.23 -2.55
N LEU A 386 -11.08 9.14 -2.07
CA LEU A 386 -9.81 9.47 -2.69
C LEU A 386 -8.69 8.86 -1.85
N VAL A 387 -7.78 8.14 -2.49
CA VAL A 387 -6.53 7.66 -1.90
C VAL A 387 -5.37 8.39 -2.56
N VAL A 388 -4.49 8.98 -1.77
CA VAL A 388 -3.29 9.65 -2.26
C VAL A 388 -2.04 8.98 -1.70
N ALA A 389 -0.99 8.91 -2.51
CA ALA A 389 0.29 8.37 -2.11
C ALA A 389 1.43 9.17 -2.73
N ARG A 390 2.50 9.39 -1.95
CA ARG A 390 3.70 10.12 -2.35
C ARG A 390 4.93 9.26 -2.09
N GLY A 391 5.66 8.94 -3.16
CA GLY A 391 6.89 8.17 -3.07
C GLY A 391 8.12 9.08 -2.96
N PHE A 392 9.19 8.52 -2.41
CA PHE A 392 10.48 9.20 -2.32
C PHE A 392 10.97 9.64 -3.71
N GLY A 393 11.55 10.84 -3.80
CA GLY A 393 12.08 11.40 -5.04
C GLY A 393 11.06 12.15 -5.89
N GLY A 394 9.77 12.22 -5.48
CA GLY A 394 8.76 13.06 -6.14
C GLY A 394 7.62 12.32 -6.83
N PHE A 395 7.50 11.01 -6.69
CA PHE A 395 6.34 10.27 -7.19
C PHE A 395 5.06 10.71 -6.46
N ASN A 396 4.01 10.99 -7.20
CA ASN A 396 2.68 11.26 -6.67
C ASN A 396 1.67 10.41 -7.43
N ALA A 397 0.75 9.78 -6.72
CA ALA A 397 -0.37 9.05 -7.28
C ALA A 397 -1.66 9.39 -6.54
N ALA A 398 -2.76 9.40 -7.28
CA ALA A 398 -4.10 9.60 -6.77
C ALA A 398 -5.06 8.59 -7.40
N LEU A 399 -5.88 7.96 -6.58
CA LEU A 399 -6.87 6.95 -6.98
C LEU A 399 -8.23 7.32 -6.44
N VAL A 400 -9.25 7.36 -7.31
CA VAL A 400 -10.64 7.59 -6.95
C VAL A 400 -11.40 6.28 -6.99
N LEU A 401 -12.05 5.94 -5.90
CA LEU A 401 -12.92 4.79 -5.73
C LEU A 401 -14.37 5.22 -5.62
N THR A 402 -15.30 4.44 -6.18
CA THR A 402 -16.74 4.66 -6.06
C THR A 402 -17.46 3.38 -5.64
N LYS A 403 -18.63 3.51 -5.05
CA LYS A 403 -19.50 2.37 -4.66
C LYS A 403 -20.39 1.93 -5.82
#